data_13e68a4eb7c44cfb241eb31e90c638a3
#
_entry.id   13e68a4eb7c44cfb241eb31e90c638a3
#
_cell.length_a   1.000
_cell.length_b   1.000
_cell.length_c   1.000
_cell.angle_alpha   90.00
_cell.angle_beta   90.00
_cell.angle_gamma   90.00
#
_symmetry.space_group_name_H-M   'P 1'
#
loop_
_entity.id
_entity.type
_entity.pdbx_description
1 polymer ?
#
loop_
_entity_poly.entity_id
_entity_poly.type
_entity_poly.pdbx_seq_one_letter_code
_entity_poly.pdbx_strand_id
1 'polypeptide(L)'
;LDWECCWSKIEVTPEECPYIAEGEEELYTILKRRVVEKCLECPRFDNDLRRIQESGAPLADVLPHLIAVFQNQKAQLHSMGSFLNSKARESKFLHELSLVLQTSMDLDEVLSTALTAITAGKGFGMNRAFLLMTDKERHCLKGYLGIGPSNYEEAWQIWQEIGHNGASLTTMAKNFLDNKLSSEKAKFHDILEKISVPLDDHSHIFNRSLDERTSILVTDAFHNPEVSPGLAHILGVDSFLVMPLISRNRRIGIIVADNCITHKQITPQDMQSLEIFAFPVAFALERASLYERVQEDVDKLTEANRKLKEQQELIVRMEKMALVGRITSSIAHSIRNPLLIIGGFARSLLKNIEANDPKREYLESIVNEAKQLEDVLEEVLNYSDSLYPVKDMWDVNHLVTAVCRELQGGLEQHRITFSVELASALPLAYIDYKQIAFCIRTILGNSIENQTGGGTIQINSRLEGDDIVVDITDAGTDLSPEAREQLTIPFSAAQGLGSGAALSLCKTILDRHGLAFEMESVAEGGTRYIIRLPSRKEES
;
A
#
# COMPACT_ATOMS: atom_id res chain seq x y z
N LEU A 1 -35.46 36.43 77.78
CA LEU A 1 -35.25 34.96 77.71
C LEU A 1 -34.28 34.62 78.86
N ASP A 2 -34.76 33.94 79.88
CA ASP A 2 -33.95 33.56 81.07
C ASP A 2 -33.12 32.29 80.86
N TRP A 3 -32.78 31.95 79.61
CA TRP A 3 -32.02 30.79 79.28
C TRP A 3 -31.02 31.08 78.14
N GLU A 4 -29.83 30.60 78.33
CA GLU A 4 -28.69 30.80 77.38
C GLU A 4 -28.58 29.64 76.41
N CYS A 5 -28.70 29.95 75.16
CA CYS A 5 -28.53 28.95 74.09
C CYS A 5 -27.03 28.82 73.79
N CYS A 6 -26.51 27.59 73.60
CA CYS A 6 -25.14 27.37 73.30
C CYS A 6 -24.69 28.04 71.97
N TRP A 7 -25.57 28.18 71.00
CA TRP A 7 -25.30 28.81 69.68
C TRP A 7 -25.29 30.36 69.74
N SER A 8 -25.75 30.96 70.84
CA SER A 8 -25.73 32.40 71.07
C SER A 8 -24.51 32.83 71.91
N LYS A 9 -23.82 31.91 72.59
CA LYS A 9 -22.65 32.20 73.42
C LYS A 9 -21.39 32.36 72.53
N ILE A 10 -20.55 33.29 72.93
CA ILE A 10 -19.23 33.51 72.28
C ILE A 10 -18.27 32.39 72.67
N GLU A 11 -18.22 32.03 73.94
CA GLU A 11 -17.45 30.94 74.48
C GLU A 11 -18.33 29.75 74.83
N VAL A 12 -18.09 28.59 74.30
CA VAL A 12 -18.84 27.36 74.55
C VAL A 12 -17.84 26.22 74.77
N THR A 13 -18.04 25.47 75.84
CA THR A 13 -17.20 24.33 76.17
C THR A 13 -17.58 23.08 75.36
N PRO A 14 -16.70 22.08 75.19
CA PRO A 14 -17.02 20.81 74.56
C PRO A 14 -18.22 20.06 75.24
N GLU A 15 -18.39 20.27 76.54
CA GLU A 15 -19.54 19.72 77.32
C GLU A 15 -20.87 20.36 76.92
N GLU A 16 -20.87 21.66 76.59
CA GLU A 16 -22.04 22.39 76.12
C GLU A 16 -22.37 22.17 74.65
N CYS A 17 -21.37 21.93 73.83
CA CYS A 17 -21.53 21.66 72.37
C CYS A 17 -20.74 20.49 71.88
N PRO A 18 -21.34 19.39 71.44
CA PRO A 18 -20.64 18.19 70.97
C PRO A 18 -19.88 18.38 69.64
N TYR A 19 -20.01 19.52 68.98
CA TYR A 19 -19.37 19.81 67.67
C TYR A 19 -18.21 20.80 67.77
N ILE A 20 -17.70 21.11 68.96
CA ILE A 20 -16.52 21.94 69.16
C ILE A 20 -15.29 21.02 69.21
N ALA A 21 -14.31 21.27 68.33
CA ALA A 21 -12.99 20.65 68.41
C ALA A 21 -12.06 21.51 69.28
N GLU A 22 -11.26 20.85 70.13
CA GLU A 22 -10.24 21.53 70.91
C GLU A 22 -9.18 22.16 69.97
N GLY A 23 -8.95 23.49 70.02
CA GLY A 23 -7.82 24.16 69.38
C GLY A 23 -8.08 25.16 68.24
N GLU A 24 -9.32 25.62 68.00
CA GLU A 24 -9.60 26.65 66.97
C GLU A 24 -9.48 28.07 67.51
N GLU A 25 -8.57 28.91 66.95
CA GLU A 25 -8.09 30.17 67.52
C GLU A 25 -8.82 31.46 67.15
N GLU A 26 -9.89 31.46 66.27
CA GLU A 26 -10.58 32.71 65.90
C GLU A 26 -12.10 32.68 66.25
N LEU A 27 -12.45 33.35 67.29
CA LEU A 27 -13.78 33.37 67.91
C LEU A 27 -14.92 33.72 66.91
N TYR A 28 -14.74 34.69 66.04
CA TYR A 28 -15.73 35.12 65.08
C TYR A 28 -15.95 34.08 63.95
N THR A 29 -14.90 33.51 63.48
CA THR A 29 -14.89 32.48 62.43
C THR A 29 -15.51 31.19 62.97
N ILE A 30 -15.24 30.83 64.21
CA ILE A 30 -15.82 29.67 64.91
C ILE A 30 -17.34 29.79 65.08
N LEU A 31 -17.83 30.93 65.54
CA LEU A 31 -19.25 31.19 65.72
C LEU A 31 -20.01 31.11 64.38
N LYS A 32 -19.50 31.80 63.36
CA LYS A 32 -20.10 31.80 62.03
C LYS A 32 -20.15 30.38 61.40
N ARG A 33 -19.05 29.66 61.50
CA ARG A 33 -18.93 28.30 60.95
C ARG A 33 -19.78 27.33 61.75
N ARG A 34 -19.83 27.43 63.08
CA ARG A 34 -20.61 26.57 63.95
C ARG A 34 -22.11 26.71 63.69
N VAL A 35 -22.65 27.92 63.63
CA VAL A 35 -24.07 28.14 63.37
C VAL A 35 -24.47 27.68 61.98
N VAL A 36 -23.66 27.97 60.96
CA VAL A 36 -23.97 27.64 59.55
C VAL A 36 -23.77 26.15 59.25
N GLU A 37 -22.76 25.52 59.83
CA GLU A 37 -22.39 24.15 59.44
C GLU A 37 -22.90 23.07 60.41
N LYS A 38 -22.98 23.36 61.69
CA LYS A 38 -23.24 22.36 62.72
C LYS A 38 -24.54 22.59 63.50
N CYS A 39 -24.88 23.84 63.89
CA CYS A 39 -26.07 24.11 64.69
C CYS A 39 -27.36 23.79 63.92
N LEU A 40 -27.39 24.01 62.61
CA LEU A 40 -28.55 23.74 61.78
C LEU A 40 -28.94 22.24 61.73
N GLU A 41 -28.04 21.34 62.07
CA GLU A 41 -28.29 19.90 62.16
C GLU A 41 -28.33 19.38 63.60
N CYS A 42 -28.21 20.28 64.57
CA CYS A 42 -28.13 19.92 65.98
C CYS A 42 -29.52 19.77 66.61
N PRO A 43 -29.87 18.65 67.26
CA PRO A 43 -31.16 18.45 67.93
C PRO A 43 -31.43 19.46 69.08
N ARG A 44 -30.35 19.96 69.71
CA ARG A 44 -30.51 20.99 70.79
C ARG A 44 -30.92 22.34 70.18
N PHE A 45 -30.35 22.69 69.01
CA PHE A 45 -30.70 23.91 68.30
C PHE A 45 -32.15 23.89 67.83
N ASP A 46 -32.64 22.77 67.33
CA ASP A 46 -34.02 22.58 66.91
C ASP A 46 -34.97 22.69 68.14
N ASN A 47 -34.58 22.15 69.29
CA ASN A 47 -35.35 22.26 70.53
C ASN A 47 -35.38 23.69 71.10
N ASP A 48 -34.26 24.42 71.01
CA ASP A 48 -34.19 25.82 71.41
C ASP A 48 -35.02 26.70 70.49
N LEU A 49 -35.05 26.44 69.18
CA LEU A 49 -35.95 27.13 68.25
C LEU A 49 -37.44 26.93 68.61
N ARG A 50 -37.87 25.72 68.98
CA ARG A 50 -39.23 25.44 69.40
C ARG A 50 -39.57 26.20 70.67
N ARG A 51 -38.64 26.23 71.64
CA ARG A 51 -38.82 27.03 72.88
C ARG A 51 -38.95 28.52 72.62
N ILE A 52 -38.21 29.07 71.68
CA ILE A 52 -38.29 30.45 71.22
C ILE A 52 -39.66 30.72 70.62
N GLN A 53 -40.18 29.83 69.80
CA GLN A 53 -41.55 29.94 69.25
C GLN A 53 -42.61 29.94 70.30
N GLU A 54 -42.53 29.09 71.34
CA GLU A 54 -43.49 28.98 72.44
C GLU A 54 -43.41 30.18 73.41
N SER A 55 -42.29 30.93 73.43
CA SER A 55 -42.10 32.06 74.37
C SER A 55 -42.84 33.32 74.00
N GLY A 56 -43.46 33.44 72.83
CA GLY A 56 -44.20 34.64 72.39
C GLY A 56 -43.28 35.87 72.16
N ALA A 57 -41.98 35.72 72.03
CA ALA A 57 -41.04 36.81 71.79
C ALA A 57 -41.30 37.48 70.43
N PRO A 58 -41.00 38.78 70.24
CA PRO A 58 -41.35 39.55 69.04
C PRO A 58 -40.71 39.01 67.73
N LEU A 59 -39.74 38.15 67.82
CA LEU A 59 -39.06 37.51 66.69
C LEU A 59 -39.27 35.99 66.57
N ALA A 60 -40.13 35.44 67.47
CA ALA A 60 -40.35 34.01 67.61
C ALA A 60 -40.86 33.35 66.29
N ASP A 61 -41.76 34.06 65.58
CA ASP A 61 -42.28 33.56 64.29
C ASP A 61 -41.37 33.78 63.07
N VAL A 62 -40.53 34.81 63.14
CA VAL A 62 -39.66 35.20 62.01
C VAL A 62 -38.38 34.34 61.95
N LEU A 63 -37.82 34.00 63.12
CA LEU A 63 -36.55 33.29 63.21
C LEU A 63 -36.57 31.89 62.56
N PRO A 64 -37.58 31.04 62.83
CA PRO A 64 -37.69 29.75 62.15
C PRO A 64 -37.85 29.88 60.64
N HIS A 65 -38.57 30.91 60.17
CA HIS A 65 -38.76 31.16 58.77
C HIS A 65 -37.43 31.57 58.07
N LEU A 66 -36.66 32.46 58.69
CA LEU A 66 -35.32 32.84 58.20
C LEU A 66 -34.38 31.66 58.17
N ILE A 67 -34.42 30.79 59.18
CA ILE A 67 -33.56 29.56 59.18
C ILE A 67 -33.98 28.61 58.09
N ALA A 68 -35.28 28.39 57.88
CA ALA A 68 -35.76 27.54 56.78
C ALA A 68 -35.32 28.08 55.39
N VAL A 69 -35.45 29.41 55.19
CA VAL A 69 -34.95 30.04 53.94
C VAL A 69 -33.43 29.85 53.79
N PHE A 70 -32.69 30.03 54.88
CA PHE A 70 -31.24 29.85 54.85
C PHE A 70 -30.80 28.38 54.55
N GLN A 71 -31.51 27.42 55.21
CA GLN A 71 -31.27 25.99 54.93
C GLN A 71 -31.56 25.64 53.46
N ASN A 72 -32.69 26.16 52.94
CA ASN A 72 -33.04 25.93 51.54
C ASN A 72 -32.04 26.54 50.58
N GLN A 73 -31.55 27.78 50.83
CA GLN A 73 -30.50 28.41 50.07
C GLN A 73 -29.17 27.62 50.13
N LYS A 74 -28.80 27.14 51.35
CA LYS A 74 -27.60 26.29 51.54
C LYS A 74 -27.71 24.99 50.72
N ALA A 75 -28.85 24.31 50.75
CA ALA A 75 -29.13 23.11 49.99
C ALA A 75 -29.02 23.39 48.47
N GLN A 76 -29.62 24.51 48.02
CA GLN A 76 -29.53 24.94 46.63
C GLN A 76 -28.08 25.25 46.20
N LEU A 77 -27.32 25.97 47.01
CA LEU A 77 -25.91 26.26 46.75
C LEU A 77 -25.06 24.96 46.68
N HIS A 78 -25.34 24.01 47.58
CA HIS A 78 -24.63 22.72 47.58
C HIS A 78 -24.97 21.88 46.36
N SER A 79 -26.25 21.82 45.99
CA SER A 79 -26.69 21.14 44.77
C SER A 79 -26.14 21.81 43.51
N MET A 80 -26.13 23.13 43.48
CA MET A 80 -25.53 23.90 42.38
C MET A 80 -24.01 23.69 42.29
N GLY A 81 -23.32 23.67 43.43
CA GLY A 81 -21.88 23.38 43.49
C GLY A 81 -21.55 21.96 43.01
N SER A 82 -22.32 20.96 43.41
CA SER A 82 -22.14 19.58 42.94
C SER A 82 -22.46 19.46 41.45
N PHE A 83 -23.47 20.14 40.95
CA PHE A 83 -23.79 20.20 39.51
C PHE A 83 -22.68 20.86 38.70
N LEU A 84 -22.17 22.02 39.16
CA LEU A 84 -21.07 22.72 38.48
C LEU A 84 -19.78 21.87 38.47
N ASN A 85 -19.46 21.19 39.57
CA ASN A 85 -18.32 20.27 39.62
C ASN A 85 -18.48 19.07 38.69
N SER A 86 -19.69 18.56 38.54
CA SER A 86 -19.99 17.49 37.59
C SER A 86 -19.82 17.99 36.16
N LYS A 87 -20.38 19.17 35.84
CA LYS A 87 -20.22 19.76 34.49
C LYS A 87 -18.79 20.16 34.15
N ALA A 88 -18.04 20.64 35.12
CA ALA A 88 -16.61 20.93 34.91
C ALA A 88 -15.79 19.66 34.61
N ARG A 89 -16.09 18.55 35.29
CA ARG A 89 -15.45 17.24 34.98
C ARG A 89 -15.84 16.73 33.61
N GLU A 90 -17.11 16.80 33.25
CA GLU A 90 -17.60 16.42 31.91
C GLU A 90 -16.93 17.26 30.81
N SER A 91 -16.87 18.60 30.98
CA SER A 91 -16.21 19.50 30.04
C SER A 91 -14.73 19.21 29.89
N LYS A 92 -14.02 18.95 31.01
CA LYS A 92 -12.60 18.55 30.98
C LYS A 92 -12.39 17.24 30.22
N PHE A 93 -13.24 16.25 30.48
CA PHE A 93 -13.22 14.97 29.79
C PHE A 93 -13.42 15.11 28.27
N LEU A 94 -14.43 15.88 27.84
CA LEU A 94 -14.69 16.15 26.43
C LEU A 94 -13.53 16.89 25.76
N HIS A 95 -12.90 17.83 26.49
CA HIS A 95 -11.74 18.54 25.98
C HIS A 95 -10.53 17.61 25.78
N GLU A 96 -10.22 16.77 26.76
CA GLU A 96 -9.12 15.78 26.67
C GLU A 96 -9.35 14.81 25.50
N LEU A 97 -10.56 14.30 25.33
CA LEU A 97 -10.92 13.45 24.19
C LEU A 97 -10.78 14.18 22.84
N SER A 98 -11.24 15.43 22.78
CA SER A 98 -11.12 16.22 21.55
C SER A 98 -9.66 16.42 21.12
N LEU A 99 -8.77 16.64 22.09
CA LEU A 99 -7.33 16.76 21.83
C LEU A 99 -6.74 15.45 21.26
N VAL A 100 -7.09 14.31 21.87
CA VAL A 100 -6.62 12.99 21.39
C VAL A 100 -7.12 12.73 19.97
N LEU A 101 -8.41 12.94 19.73
CA LEU A 101 -9.00 12.77 18.41
C LEU A 101 -8.43 13.73 17.36
N GLN A 102 -7.97 14.92 17.74
CA GLN A 102 -7.35 15.88 16.84
C GLN A 102 -5.92 15.52 16.46
N THR A 103 -5.19 14.78 17.28
CA THR A 103 -3.79 14.43 17.02
C THR A 103 -3.63 13.15 16.20
N SER A 104 -4.58 12.22 16.27
CA SER A 104 -4.53 10.97 15.54
C SER A 104 -4.87 11.16 14.06
N MET A 105 -4.08 10.53 13.17
CA MET A 105 -4.30 10.43 11.73
C MET A 105 -4.73 9.01 11.31
N ASP A 106 -4.61 8.06 12.21
CA ASP A 106 -4.98 6.67 11.98
C ASP A 106 -6.47 6.46 12.25
N LEU A 107 -7.17 5.83 11.29
CA LEU A 107 -8.61 5.61 11.38
C LEU A 107 -8.96 4.67 12.53
N ASP A 108 -8.23 3.58 12.70
CA ASP A 108 -8.48 2.58 13.74
C ASP A 108 -8.20 3.17 15.15
N GLU A 109 -7.22 4.06 15.29
CA GLU A 109 -6.96 4.79 16.54
C GLU A 109 -8.08 5.75 16.89
N VAL A 110 -8.59 6.51 15.93
CA VAL A 110 -9.75 7.41 16.12
C VAL A 110 -10.97 6.60 16.55
N LEU A 111 -11.24 5.48 15.88
CA LEU A 111 -12.37 4.61 16.14
C LEU A 111 -12.31 3.98 17.53
N SER A 112 -11.16 3.39 17.86
CA SER A 112 -10.96 2.77 19.18
C SER A 112 -11.12 3.78 20.32
N THR A 113 -10.57 4.97 20.14
CA THR A 113 -10.70 6.06 21.13
C THR A 113 -12.15 6.50 21.28
N ALA A 114 -12.86 6.72 20.18
CA ALA A 114 -14.25 7.18 20.20
C ALA A 114 -15.18 6.16 20.86
N LEU A 115 -15.12 4.89 20.43
CA LEU A 115 -16.01 3.86 20.96
C LEU A 115 -15.65 3.46 22.40
N THR A 116 -14.35 3.45 22.74
CA THR A 116 -13.91 3.25 24.14
C THR A 116 -14.42 4.36 25.05
N ALA A 117 -14.40 5.61 24.59
CA ALA A 117 -14.94 6.73 25.37
C ALA A 117 -16.45 6.59 25.63
N ILE A 118 -17.20 6.04 24.67
CA ILE A 118 -18.64 5.80 24.82
C ILE A 118 -18.92 4.66 25.82
N THR A 119 -18.12 3.58 25.76
CA THR A 119 -18.39 2.37 26.57
C THR A 119 -17.67 2.33 27.92
N ALA A 120 -16.59 3.08 28.11
CA ALA A 120 -15.86 3.09 29.37
C ALA A 120 -16.69 3.71 30.51
N GLY A 121 -16.65 3.10 31.70
CA GLY A 121 -17.35 3.62 32.89
C GLY A 121 -16.89 4.99 33.37
N LYS A 122 -15.65 5.41 33.01
CA LYS A 122 -15.14 6.78 33.22
C LYS A 122 -15.55 7.75 32.11
N GLY A 123 -16.10 7.25 31.00
CA GLY A 123 -16.65 8.01 29.89
C GLY A 123 -18.17 8.17 30.01
N PHE A 124 -18.87 7.88 28.92
CA PHE A 124 -20.35 7.99 28.91
C PHE A 124 -21.03 6.76 29.51
N GLY A 125 -20.32 5.66 29.74
CA GLY A 125 -20.81 4.49 30.48
C GLY A 125 -21.89 3.68 29.78
N MET A 126 -21.99 3.74 28.46
CA MET A 126 -22.82 2.83 27.66
C MET A 126 -22.27 1.43 27.68
N ASN A 127 -23.10 0.40 27.58
CA ASN A 127 -22.60 -0.97 27.59
C ASN A 127 -21.98 -1.34 26.25
N ARG A 128 -22.66 -1.05 25.13
CA ARG A 128 -22.16 -1.31 23.77
C ARG A 128 -22.26 -0.07 22.90
N ALA A 129 -21.37 0.00 21.93
CA ALA A 129 -21.44 1.01 20.88
C ALA A 129 -21.07 0.37 19.54
N PHE A 130 -21.89 0.61 18.53
CA PHE A 130 -21.69 0.18 17.15
C PHE A 130 -21.51 1.39 16.26
N LEU A 131 -20.44 1.37 15.47
CA LEU A 131 -20.23 2.36 14.44
C LEU A 131 -20.63 1.80 13.08
N LEU A 132 -21.43 2.55 12.37
CA LEU A 132 -21.77 2.33 10.99
C LEU A 132 -21.17 3.46 10.16
N MET A 133 -20.51 3.15 9.06
CA MET A 133 -19.92 4.14 8.15
C MET A 133 -20.57 4.10 6.78
N THR A 134 -20.59 5.23 6.11
CA THR A 134 -20.96 5.28 4.70
C THR A 134 -19.87 4.61 3.85
N ASP A 135 -20.25 3.77 2.89
CA ASP A 135 -19.31 3.13 2.00
C ASP A 135 -18.57 4.14 1.09
N LYS A 136 -17.50 3.69 0.41
CA LYS A 136 -16.65 4.55 -0.44
C LYS A 136 -17.46 5.22 -1.57
N GLU A 137 -18.50 4.56 -2.05
CA GLU A 137 -19.40 5.04 -3.11
C GLU A 137 -20.57 5.87 -2.56
N ARG A 138 -20.76 5.90 -1.23
CA ARG A 138 -21.82 6.61 -0.50
C ARG A 138 -23.23 6.20 -0.89
N HIS A 139 -23.40 4.92 -1.18
CA HIS A 139 -24.72 4.35 -1.47
C HIS A 139 -25.36 3.68 -0.26
N CYS A 140 -24.56 3.12 0.65
CA CYS A 140 -25.02 2.37 1.80
C CYS A 140 -24.30 2.78 3.07
N LEU A 141 -25.01 2.68 4.18
CA LEU A 141 -24.49 2.71 5.54
C LEU A 141 -24.24 1.27 5.98
N LYS A 142 -22.99 0.93 6.30
CA LYS A 142 -22.57 -0.43 6.67
C LYS A 142 -21.99 -0.47 8.08
N GLY A 143 -22.23 -1.56 8.79
CA GLY A 143 -21.57 -1.82 10.07
C GLY A 143 -20.05 -1.90 9.89
N TYR A 144 -19.31 -1.18 10.71
CA TYR A 144 -17.85 -1.10 10.63
C TYR A 144 -17.14 -1.68 11.85
N LEU A 145 -17.54 -1.26 13.05
CA LEU A 145 -16.93 -1.69 14.31
C LEU A 145 -17.95 -1.69 15.43
N GLY A 146 -17.91 -2.70 16.31
CA GLY A 146 -18.68 -2.76 17.55
C GLY A 146 -17.73 -2.95 18.73
N ILE A 147 -18.02 -2.28 19.84
CA ILE A 147 -17.27 -2.39 21.09
C ILE A 147 -18.22 -2.57 22.25
N GLY A 148 -17.85 -3.41 23.20
CA GLY A 148 -18.55 -3.64 24.46
C GLY A 148 -18.66 -5.13 24.81
N PRO A 149 -19.17 -5.45 26.00
CA PRO A 149 -19.40 -6.84 26.40
C PRO A 149 -20.55 -7.47 25.63
N SER A 150 -20.41 -8.74 25.29
CA SER A 150 -21.47 -9.56 24.67
C SER A 150 -22.44 -10.13 25.72
N ASN A 151 -21.98 -10.27 26.97
CA ASN A 151 -22.73 -10.86 28.06
C ASN A 151 -22.32 -10.27 29.42
N TYR A 152 -23.06 -10.63 30.48
CA TYR A 152 -22.82 -10.13 31.83
C TYR A 152 -21.45 -10.57 32.40
N GLU A 153 -21.00 -11.78 32.12
CA GLU A 153 -19.72 -12.30 32.63
C GLU A 153 -18.54 -11.51 32.07
N GLU A 154 -18.56 -11.24 30.77
CA GLU A 154 -17.56 -10.41 30.12
C GLU A 154 -17.57 -8.97 30.65
N ALA A 155 -18.76 -8.40 30.84
CA ALA A 155 -18.93 -7.08 31.45
C ALA A 155 -18.29 -7.01 32.82
N TRP A 156 -18.53 -8.03 33.66
CA TRP A 156 -17.97 -8.12 35.02
C TRP A 156 -16.44 -8.16 34.99
N GLN A 157 -15.84 -8.95 34.10
CA GLN A 157 -14.37 -9.03 33.95
C GLN A 157 -13.80 -7.67 33.55
N ILE A 158 -14.39 -7.02 32.53
CA ILE A 158 -13.96 -5.71 32.06
C ILE A 158 -14.05 -4.66 33.19
N TRP A 159 -15.14 -4.66 33.96
CA TRP A 159 -15.30 -3.70 35.06
C TRP A 159 -14.34 -3.94 36.21
N GLN A 160 -14.00 -5.19 36.53
CA GLN A 160 -12.96 -5.50 37.50
C GLN A 160 -11.58 -5.01 37.04
N GLU A 161 -11.19 -5.26 35.79
CA GLU A 161 -9.91 -4.78 35.21
C GLU A 161 -9.80 -3.25 35.28
N ILE A 162 -10.86 -2.54 34.92
CA ILE A 162 -10.91 -1.06 34.95
C ILE A 162 -10.83 -0.53 36.38
N GLY A 163 -11.51 -1.19 37.33
CA GLY A 163 -11.52 -0.79 38.74
C GLY A 163 -10.15 -0.85 39.41
N HIS A 164 -9.30 -1.81 39.04
CA HIS A 164 -7.98 -2.00 39.63
C HIS A 164 -6.89 -1.10 39.02
N ASN A 165 -6.96 -0.76 37.75
CA ASN A 165 -5.82 -0.16 37.02
C ASN A 165 -5.81 1.37 36.95
N GLY A 166 -6.87 2.08 37.36
CA GLY A 166 -6.90 3.55 37.35
C GLY A 166 -6.51 4.22 36.00
N ALA A 167 -6.42 3.44 34.92
CA ALA A 167 -5.86 3.85 33.64
C ALA A 167 -6.59 5.06 33.03
N SER A 168 -5.86 5.91 32.32
CA SER A 168 -6.44 6.99 31.53
C SER A 168 -7.16 6.42 30.29
N LEU A 169 -8.12 7.18 29.75
CA LEU A 169 -8.82 6.78 28.52
C LEU A 169 -7.88 6.55 27.33
N THR A 170 -6.84 7.34 27.21
CA THR A 170 -5.79 7.17 26.20
C THR A 170 -5.05 5.85 26.33
N THR A 171 -4.77 5.43 27.56
CA THR A 171 -4.14 4.14 27.83
C THR A 171 -5.10 2.99 27.51
N MET A 172 -6.39 3.14 27.84
CA MET A 172 -7.42 2.15 27.52
C MET A 172 -7.60 2.00 26.00
N ALA A 173 -7.68 3.11 25.27
CA ALA A 173 -7.83 3.12 23.83
C ALA A 173 -6.61 2.48 23.13
N LYS A 174 -5.39 2.77 23.59
CA LYS A 174 -4.17 2.13 23.09
C LYS A 174 -4.13 0.62 23.34
N ASN A 175 -4.43 0.20 24.58
CA ASN A 175 -4.48 -1.22 24.92
C ASN A 175 -5.55 -1.96 24.11
N PHE A 176 -6.65 -1.28 23.81
CA PHE A 176 -7.71 -1.81 22.98
C PHE A 176 -7.22 -2.00 21.53
N LEU A 177 -6.54 -1.01 20.96
CA LEU A 177 -6.00 -1.05 19.61
C LEU A 177 -4.99 -2.20 19.44
N ASP A 178 -4.04 -2.30 20.38
CA ASP A 178 -2.93 -3.24 20.30
C ASP A 178 -3.36 -4.70 20.53
N ASN A 179 -4.38 -4.94 21.36
CA ASN A 179 -4.69 -6.29 21.84
C ASN A 179 -6.11 -6.79 21.55
N LYS A 180 -7.09 -5.91 21.34
CA LYS A 180 -8.52 -6.28 21.32
C LYS A 180 -9.25 -5.95 20.01
N LEU A 181 -8.73 -5.08 19.16
CA LEU A 181 -9.47 -4.61 17.97
C LEU A 181 -9.90 -5.75 17.05
N SER A 182 -9.00 -6.70 16.76
CA SER A 182 -9.31 -7.84 15.90
C SER A 182 -10.33 -8.78 16.53
N SER A 183 -10.28 -8.98 17.85
CA SER A 183 -11.23 -9.83 18.57
C SER A 183 -12.62 -9.19 18.67
N GLU A 184 -12.70 -7.87 18.84
CA GLU A 184 -13.98 -7.14 18.86
C GLU A 184 -14.63 -7.09 17.48
N LYS A 185 -13.84 -6.88 16.41
CA LYS A 185 -14.33 -7.01 15.03
C LYS A 185 -14.93 -8.40 14.78
N ALA A 186 -14.28 -9.46 15.25
CA ALA A 186 -14.78 -10.83 15.11
C ALA A 186 -16.03 -11.09 15.97
N LYS A 187 -16.06 -10.57 17.22
CA LYS A 187 -17.16 -10.76 18.17
C LYS A 187 -18.50 -10.22 17.67
N PHE A 188 -18.49 -9.06 17.05
CA PHE A 188 -19.71 -8.39 16.55
C PHE A 188 -19.91 -8.54 15.05
N HIS A 189 -19.12 -9.38 14.38
CA HIS A 189 -19.18 -9.59 12.94
C HIS A 189 -20.60 -9.89 12.44
N ASP A 190 -21.27 -10.84 13.08
CA ASP A 190 -22.63 -11.26 12.68
C ASP A 190 -23.68 -10.15 12.79
N ILE A 191 -23.50 -9.21 13.75
CA ILE A 191 -24.37 -8.05 13.91
C ILE A 191 -24.05 -7.01 12.84
N LEU A 192 -22.76 -6.70 12.67
CA LEU A 192 -22.30 -5.65 11.76
C LEU A 192 -22.56 -6.00 10.30
N GLU A 193 -22.37 -7.27 9.91
CA GLU A 193 -22.60 -7.72 8.54
C GLU A 193 -24.09 -7.65 8.13
N LYS A 194 -24.98 -7.91 9.08
CA LYS A 194 -26.44 -7.83 8.85
C LYS A 194 -26.96 -6.40 8.76
N ILE A 195 -26.20 -5.42 9.26
CA ILE A 195 -26.61 -4.01 9.21
C ILE A 195 -26.05 -3.38 7.92
N SER A 196 -26.89 -3.33 6.90
CA SER A 196 -26.61 -2.61 5.65
C SER A 196 -27.87 -1.85 5.25
N VAL A 197 -27.80 -0.51 5.29
CA VAL A 197 -28.96 0.36 5.04
C VAL A 197 -28.65 1.27 3.85
N PRO A 198 -29.43 1.20 2.76
CA PRO A 198 -29.31 2.12 1.65
C PRO A 198 -29.56 3.57 2.09
N LEU A 199 -28.75 4.53 1.66
CA LEU A 199 -28.85 5.92 2.06
C LEU A 199 -30.01 6.68 1.40
N ASP A 200 -30.68 6.09 0.43
CA ASP A 200 -31.90 6.58 -0.23
C ASP A 200 -33.18 6.18 0.50
N ASP A 201 -33.11 5.24 1.44
CA ASP A 201 -34.24 4.88 2.30
C ASP A 201 -34.42 5.89 3.44
N HIS A 202 -35.06 7.03 3.16
CA HIS A 202 -35.33 8.09 4.14
C HIS A 202 -36.31 7.68 5.24
N SER A 203 -37.00 6.54 5.11
CA SER A 203 -37.90 6.00 6.14
C SER A 203 -37.14 5.32 7.28
N HIS A 204 -35.93 4.85 7.02
CA HIS A 204 -35.13 4.16 8.01
C HIS A 204 -34.60 5.13 9.07
N ILE A 205 -34.71 4.75 10.35
CA ILE A 205 -34.35 5.60 11.51
C ILE A 205 -32.92 6.15 11.45
N PHE A 206 -31.99 5.41 10.89
CA PHE A 206 -30.60 5.85 10.72
C PHE A 206 -30.50 7.01 9.73
N ASN A 207 -31.15 6.90 8.58
CA ASN A 207 -31.13 7.94 7.58
C ASN A 207 -31.91 9.19 8.04
N ARG A 208 -33.00 8.99 8.78
CA ARG A 208 -33.73 10.10 9.41
C ARG A 208 -32.84 10.87 10.38
N SER A 209 -32.10 10.20 11.25
CA SER A 209 -31.13 10.84 12.15
C SER A 209 -30.05 11.64 11.39
N LEU A 210 -29.56 11.12 10.25
CA LEU A 210 -28.61 11.81 9.39
C LEU A 210 -29.23 13.02 8.67
N ASP A 211 -30.49 12.93 8.25
CA ASP A 211 -31.20 13.98 7.54
C ASP A 211 -31.60 15.14 8.45
N GLU A 212 -32.15 14.80 9.62
CA GLU A 212 -32.54 15.76 10.66
C GLU A 212 -31.34 16.28 11.44
N ARG A 213 -30.19 15.62 11.36
CA ARG A 213 -28.93 15.94 12.08
C ARG A 213 -29.11 15.95 13.59
N THR A 214 -29.96 15.11 14.08
CA THR A 214 -30.31 14.99 15.51
C THR A 214 -30.17 13.57 15.99
N SER A 215 -29.76 13.41 17.23
CA SER A 215 -29.75 12.12 17.90
C SER A 215 -31.18 11.66 18.18
N ILE A 216 -31.45 10.36 18.00
CA ILE A 216 -32.76 9.76 18.21
C ILE A 216 -32.64 8.71 19.32
N LEU A 217 -33.36 8.92 20.42
CA LEU A 217 -33.49 7.93 21.47
C LEU A 217 -34.71 7.03 21.17
N VAL A 218 -34.41 5.75 20.94
CA VAL A 218 -35.44 4.72 20.77
C VAL A 218 -35.73 4.08 22.12
N THR A 219 -37.00 4.07 22.49
CA THR A 219 -37.56 3.32 23.63
C THR A 219 -38.58 2.33 23.10
N ASP A 220 -38.66 1.13 23.70
CA ASP A 220 -39.55 0.05 23.25
C ASP A 220 -39.32 -0.32 21.75
N ALA A 221 -38.06 -0.64 21.40
CA ALA A 221 -37.63 -0.89 20.03
C ALA A 221 -38.43 -1.99 19.32
N PHE A 222 -38.91 -2.98 20.04
CA PHE A 222 -39.68 -4.10 19.47
C PHE A 222 -41.10 -3.71 19.05
N HIS A 223 -41.68 -2.68 19.64
CA HIS A 223 -43.04 -2.19 19.31
C HIS A 223 -43.01 -0.82 18.64
N ASN A 224 -41.87 -0.21 18.47
CA ASN A 224 -41.74 1.11 17.84
C ASN A 224 -41.94 1.01 16.32
N PRO A 225 -42.98 1.67 15.75
CA PRO A 225 -43.27 1.59 14.32
C PRO A 225 -42.18 2.22 13.43
N GLU A 226 -41.31 3.05 14.01
CA GLU A 226 -40.18 3.71 13.30
C GLU A 226 -38.94 2.83 13.23
N VAL A 227 -38.89 1.70 13.93
CA VAL A 227 -37.79 0.75 13.96
C VAL A 227 -38.17 -0.50 13.19
N SER A 228 -37.40 -0.87 12.21
CA SER A 228 -37.65 -2.12 11.48
C SER A 228 -37.53 -3.32 12.44
N PRO A 229 -38.47 -4.29 12.40
CA PRO A 229 -38.40 -5.48 13.27
C PRO A 229 -37.06 -6.22 13.14
N GLY A 230 -36.47 -6.23 11.95
CA GLY A 230 -35.14 -6.82 11.69
C GLY A 230 -34.04 -6.14 12.51
N LEU A 231 -34.05 -4.81 12.58
CA LEU A 231 -33.03 -4.05 13.34
C LEU A 231 -33.18 -4.30 14.86
N ALA A 232 -34.41 -4.27 15.40
CA ALA A 232 -34.62 -4.56 16.80
C ALA A 232 -34.13 -5.97 17.20
N HIS A 233 -34.36 -6.96 16.34
CA HIS A 233 -33.87 -8.32 16.57
C HIS A 233 -32.35 -8.47 16.42
N ILE A 234 -31.74 -7.75 15.48
CA ILE A 234 -30.28 -7.76 15.30
C ILE A 234 -29.57 -7.16 16.51
N LEU A 235 -30.06 -6.01 17.01
CA LEU A 235 -29.47 -5.36 18.19
C LEU A 235 -29.82 -6.10 19.49
N GLY A 236 -31.01 -6.73 19.57
CA GLY A 236 -31.44 -7.51 20.70
C GLY A 236 -31.69 -6.67 21.96
N VAL A 237 -32.06 -5.40 21.81
CA VAL A 237 -32.26 -4.46 22.91
C VAL A 237 -33.56 -3.70 22.74
N ASP A 238 -34.15 -3.34 23.88
CA ASP A 238 -35.41 -2.59 23.96
C ASP A 238 -35.21 -1.08 23.82
N SER A 239 -34.04 -0.59 24.19
CA SER A 239 -33.72 0.84 24.12
C SER A 239 -32.30 1.05 23.60
N PHE A 240 -32.16 1.97 22.65
CA PHE A 240 -30.86 2.37 22.10
C PHE A 240 -30.89 3.82 21.63
N LEU A 241 -29.69 4.41 21.54
CA LEU A 241 -29.48 5.76 21.04
C LEU A 241 -28.82 5.70 19.65
N VAL A 242 -29.36 6.46 18.72
CA VAL A 242 -28.80 6.66 17.37
C VAL A 242 -28.19 8.06 17.31
N MET A 243 -26.91 8.15 17.02
CA MET A 243 -26.18 9.42 16.92
C MET A 243 -25.63 9.61 15.51
N PRO A 244 -25.98 10.70 14.80
CA PRO A 244 -25.46 10.96 13.48
C PRO A 244 -24.04 11.51 13.55
N LEU A 245 -23.16 11.00 12.70
CA LEU A 245 -21.82 11.52 12.50
C LEU A 245 -21.81 12.35 11.21
N ILE A 246 -21.81 13.66 11.36
CA ILE A 246 -21.86 14.59 10.25
C ILE A 246 -20.69 15.57 10.36
N SER A 247 -19.92 15.71 9.30
CA SER A 247 -18.85 16.70 9.21
C SER A 247 -19.01 17.53 7.94
N ARG A 248 -18.96 18.86 8.05
CA ARG A 248 -19.04 19.79 6.91
C ARG A 248 -20.15 19.48 5.89
N ASN A 249 -21.34 19.15 6.35
CA ASN A 249 -22.46 18.75 5.49
C ASN A 249 -22.35 17.34 4.85
N ARG A 250 -21.36 16.53 5.25
CA ARG A 250 -21.21 15.16 4.77
C ARG A 250 -21.69 14.18 5.82
N ARG A 251 -22.44 13.18 5.38
CA ARG A 251 -22.85 12.04 6.19
C ARG A 251 -21.65 11.10 6.29
N ILE A 252 -21.03 11.00 7.47
CA ILE A 252 -19.85 10.15 7.73
C ILE A 252 -20.32 8.78 8.18
N GLY A 253 -21.31 8.73 9.04
CA GLY A 253 -21.84 7.48 9.59
C GLY A 253 -22.81 7.70 10.73
N ILE A 254 -23.02 6.65 11.51
CA ILE A 254 -23.88 6.63 12.68
C ILE A 254 -23.19 5.86 13.79
N ILE A 255 -23.35 6.31 15.03
CA ILE A 255 -23.09 5.51 16.22
C ILE A 255 -24.41 5.08 16.82
N VAL A 256 -24.55 3.77 17.10
CA VAL A 256 -25.64 3.19 17.87
C VAL A 256 -25.07 2.76 19.21
N ALA A 257 -25.64 3.26 20.31
CA ALA A 257 -25.19 2.91 21.66
C ALA A 257 -26.35 2.38 22.51
N ASP A 258 -26.07 1.39 23.33
CA ASP A 258 -27.09 0.76 24.19
C ASP A 258 -26.57 0.36 25.58
N ASN A 259 -27.52 0.01 26.45
CA ASN A 259 -27.27 -0.50 27.79
C ASN A 259 -27.83 -1.92 27.98
N CYS A 260 -27.53 -2.82 27.06
CA CYS A 260 -28.06 -4.19 27.01
C CYS A 260 -27.77 -5.03 28.26
N ILE A 261 -26.71 -4.72 29.01
CA ILE A 261 -26.29 -5.48 30.20
C ILE A 261 -26.88 -4.88 31.49
N THR A 262 -26.76 -3.57 31.64
CA THR A 262 -27.20 -2.88 32.87
C THR A 262 -28.67 -2.51 32.85
N HIS A 263 -29.30 -2.49 31.68
CA HIS A 263 -30.67 -2.02 31.45
C HIS A 263 -30.91 -0.60 32.02
N LYS A 264 -29.83 0.17 32.22
CA LYS A 264 -29.92 1.56 32.67
C LYS A 264 -30.63 2.40 31.62
N GLN A 265 -31.64 3.16 32.02
CA GLN A 265 -32.30 4.09 31.09
C GLN A 265 -31.33 5.14 30.60
N ILE A 266 -31.35 5.38 29.29
CA ILE A 266 -30.59 6.45 28.64
C ILE A 266 -31.37 7.75 28.89
N THR A 267 -30.74 8.70 29.58
CA THR A 267 -31.38 9.96 29.92
C THR A 267 -31.21 11.00 28.81
N PRO A 268 -32.07 12.03 28.72
CA PRO A 268 -31.85 13.15 27.79
C PRO A 268 -30.48 13.85 28.00
N GLN A 269 -29.94 13.81 29.21
CA GLN A 269 -28.65 14.38 29.54
C GLN A 269 -27.51 13.51 28.94
N ASP A 270 -27.60 12.18 29.02
CA ASP A 270 -26.67 11.27 28.39
C ASP A 270 -26.67 11.49 26.87
N MET A 271 -27.85 11.61 26.26
CA MET A 271 -28.03 11.91 24.85
C MET A 271 -27.32 13.22 24.44
N GLN A 272 -27.57 14.31 25.20
CA GLN A 272 -26.96 15.61 24.92
C GLN A 272 -25.43 15.59 25.02
N SER A 273 -24.88 14.90 26.01
CA SER A 273 -23.44 14.77 26.21
C SER A 273 -22.78 13.97 25.08
N LEU A 274 -23.42 12.89 24.64
CA LEU A 274 -22.97 12.06 23.51
C LEU A 274 -23.09 12.81 22.17
N GLU A 275 -24.13 13.62 21.99
CA GLU A 275 -24.32 14.45 20.80
C GLU A 275 -23.22 15.50 20.65
N ILE A 276 -22.83 16.16 21.76
CA ILE A 276 -21.69 17.09 21.77
C ILE A 276 -20.39 16.35 21.38
N PHE A 277 -20.23 15.10 21.83
CA PHE A 277 -19.07 14.27 21.51
C PHE A 277 -19.07 13.76 20.06
N ALA A 278 -20.22 13.52 19.45
CA ALA A 278 -20.34 13.04 18.09
C ALA A 278 -19.67 13.97 17.05
N PHE A 279 -19.67 15.29 17.30
CA PHE A 279 -19.08 16.26 16.37
C PHE A 279 -17.55 16.12 16.23
N PRO A 280 -16.71 16.15 17.29
CA PRO A 280 -15.29 15.92 17.16
C PRO A 280 -14.96 14.53 16.62
N VAL A 281 -15.74 13.51 16.94
CA VAL A 281 -15.58 12.17 16.37
C VAL A 281 -15.81 12.19 14.86
N ALA A 282 -16.92 12.75 14.39
CA ALA A 282 -17.21 12.84 12.96
C ALA A 282 -16.12 13.59 12.18
N PHE A 283 -15.61 14.68 12.75
CA PHE A 283 -14.53 15.44 12.14
C PHE A 283 -13.20 14.65 12.09
N ALA A 284 -12.87 13.93 13.18
CA ALA A 284 -11.66 13.11 13.23
C ALA A 284 -11.72 11.94 12.25
N LEU A 285 -12.87 11.27 12.12
CA LEU A 285 -13.11 10.19 11.16
C LEU A 285 -13.02 10.69 9.72
N GLU A 286 -13.64 11.82 9.40
CA GLU A 286 -13.52 12.41 8.05
C GLU A 286 -12.05 12.69 7.72
N ARG A 287 -11.31 13.29 8.65
CA ARG A 287 -9.90 13.60 8.47
C ARG A 287 -9.04 12.36 8.27
N ALA A 288 -9.19 11.34 9.13
CA ALA A 288 -8.44 10.09 9.03
C ALA A 288 -8.73 9.37 7.69
N SER A 289 -9.99 9.28 7.30
CA SER A 289 -10.39 8.68 6.02
C SER A 289 -9.86 9.46 4.81
N LEU A 290 -9.83 10.79 4.87
CA LEU A 290 -9.24 11.61 3.82
C LEU A 290 -7.72 11.43 3.75
N TYR A 291 -7.05 11.33 4.90
CA TYR A 291 -5.61 11.10 4.95
C TYR A 291 -5.23 9.75 4.36
N GLU A 292 -5.93 8.68 4.72
CA GLU A 292 -5.74 7.35 4.14
C GLU A 292 -5.90 7.38 2.61
N ARG A 293 -6.94 8.03 2.12
CA ARG A 293 -7.19 8.16 0.68
C ARG A 293 -6.10 8.95 -0.04
N VAL A 294 -5.64 10.06 0.56
CA VAL A 294 -4.52 10.84 0.00
C VAL A 294 -3.25 9.99 -0.06
N GLN A 295 -2.98 9.20 0.97
CA GLN A 295 -1.81 8.31 0.99
C GLN A 295 -1.90 7.25 -0.12
N GLU A 296 -3.05 6.58 -0.28
CA GLU A 296 -3.29 5.65 -1.39
C GLU A 296 -3.07 6.30 -2.77
N ASP A 297 -3.54 7.53 -2.95
CA ASP A 297 -3.41 8.26 -4.22
C ASP A 297 -1.95 8.68 -4.48
N VAL A 298 -1.20 9.08 -3.45
CA VAL A 298 0.24 9.36 -3.53
C VAL A 298 1.03 8.11 -3.93
N ASP A 299 0.71 6.95 -3.35
CA ASP A 299 1.39 5.69 -3.67
C ASP A 299 1.12 5.27 -5.14
N LYS A 300 -0.14 5.37 -5.59
CA LYS A 300 -0.52 5.12 -7.00
C LYS A 300 0.19 6.07 -7.96
N LEU A 301 0.25 7.35 -7.62
CA LEU A 301 0.91 8.37 -8.45
C LEU A 301 2.43 8.14 -8.53
N THR A 302 3.05 7.75 -7.42
CA THR A 302 4.47 7.43 -7.34
C THR A 302 4.82 6.24 -8.23
N GLU A 303 4.02 5.16 -8.18
CA GLU A 303 4.20 3.98 -9.02
C GLU A 303 3.96 4.30 -10.51
N ALA A 304 2.92 5.08 -10.84
CA ALA A 304 2.67 5.52 -12.21
C ALA A 304 3.84 6.37 -12.77
N ASN A 305 4.39 7.25 -11.95
CA ASN A 305 5.53 8.11 -12.33
C ASN A 305 6.81 7.30 -12.57
N ARG A 306 7.05 6.26 -11.73
CA ARG A 306 8.15 5.31 -11.93
C ARG A 306 8.04 4.61 -13.29
N LYS A 307 6.86 4.05 -13.61
CA LYS A 307 6.61 3.39 -14.90
C LYS A 307 6.78 4.32 -16.10
N LEU A 308 6.27 5.56 -15.99
CA LEU A 308 6.45 6.56 -17.03
C LEU A 308 7.92 6.88 -17.29
N LYS A 309 8.72 7.01 -16.24
CA LYS A 309 10.17 7.28 -16.36
C LYS A 309 10.90 6.14 -17.04
N GLU A 310 10.61 4.89 -16.68
CA GLU A 310 11.17 3.70 -17.32
C GLU A 310 10.83 3.64 -18.82
N GLN A 311 9.57 3.91 -19.17
CA GLN A 311 9.14 3.96 -20.58
C GLN A 311 9.83 5.08 -21.35
N GLN A 312 9.97 6.25 -20.74
CA GLN A 312 10.66 7.39 -21.36
C GLN A 312 12.13 7.10 -21.62
N GLU A 313 12.84 6.47 -20.66
CA GLU A 313 14.24 6.04 -20.86
C GLU A 313 14.37 5.02 -21.98
N LEU A 314 13.41 4.10 -22.09
CA LEU A 314 13.36 3.13 -23.19
C LEU A 314 13.18 3.82 -24.55
N ILE A 315 12.23 4.75 -24.66
CA ILE A 315 11.97 5.51 -25.90
C ILE A 315 13.22 6.29 -26.33
N VAL A 316 13.87 6.99 -25.40
CA VAL A 316 15.10 7.74 -25.69
C VAL A 316 16.21 6.82 -26.19
N ARG A 317 16.33 5.62 -25.59
CA ARG A 317 17.28 4.60 -26.03
C ARG A 317 16.97 4.11 -27.45
N MET A 318 15.68 3.86 -27.74
CA MET A 318 15.22 3.45 -29.07
C MET A 318 15.47 4.53 -30.13
N GLU A 319 15.19 5.80 -29.84
CA GLU A 319 15.46 6.93 -30.74
C GLU A 319 16.95 7.07 -31.08
N LYS A 320 17.81 7.00 -30.04
CA LYS A 320 19.27 7.02 -30.24
C LYS A 320 19.75 5.87 -31.15
N MET A 321 19.22 4.67 -30.92
CA MET A 321 19.59 3.51 -31.76
C MET A 321 19.08 3.67 -33.20
N ALA A 322 17.85 4.11 -33.41
CA ALA A 322 17.30 4.36 -34.74
C ALA A 322 18.08 5.44 -35.51
N LEU A 323 18.58 6.45 -34.80
CA LEU A 323 19.44 7.48 -35.41
C LEU A 323 20.79 6.89 -35.84
N VAL A 324 21.43 6.10 -34.97
CA VAL A 324 22.71 5.41 -35.30
C VAL A 324 22.50 4.51 -36.50
N GLY A 325 21.43 3.72 -36.58
CA GLY A 325 21.12 2.86 -37.72
C GLY A 325 21.01 3.64 -39.04
N ARG A 326 20.26 4.72 -39.07
CA ARG A 326 20.10 5.58 -40.27
C ARG A 326 21.43 6.20 -40.73
N ILE A 327 22.22 6.72 -39.79
CA ILE A 327 23.51 7.34 -40.08
C ILE A 327 24.47 6.28 -40.62
N THR A 328 24.56 5.11 -39.99
CA THR A 328 25.43 4.01 -40.37
C THR A 328 25.10 3.51 -41.78
N SER A 329 23.81 3.32 -42.10
CA SER A 329 23.39 2.91 -43.45
C SER A 329 23.76 3.93 -44.52
N SER A 330 23.56 5.23 -44.24
CA SER A 330 23.91 6.32 -45.17
C SER A 330 25.41 6.42 -45.41
N ILE A 331 26.22 6.32 -44.34
CA ILE A 331 27.69 6.36 -44.44
C ILE A 331 28.20 5.15 -45.23
N ALA A 332 27.71 3.95 -44.92
CA ALA A 332 28.11 2.72 -45.58
C ALA A 332 27.85 2.78 -47.09
N HIS A 333 26.65 3.28 -47.49
CA HIS A 333 26.34 3.44 -48.90
C HIS A 333 27.28 4.44 -49.60
N SER A 334 27.63 5.53 -48.90
CA SER A 334 28.53 6.57 -49.42
C SER A 334 29.97 6.11 -49.54
N ILE A 335 30.43 5.16 -48.72
CA ILE A 335 31.78 4.59 -48.78
C ILE A 335 31.83 3.43 -49.78
N ARG A 336 30.79 2.57 -49.88
CA ARG A 336 30.74 1.43 -50.81
C ARG A 336 30.95 1.87 -52.26
N ASN A 337 30.35 2.99 -52.67
CA ASN A 337 30.47 3.46 -54.06
C ASN A 337 31.91 3.75 -54.50
N PRO A 338 32.74 4.57 -53.82
CA PRO A 338 34.13 4.80 -54.20
C PRO A 338 34.98 3.51 -54.12
N LEU A 339 34.73 2.60 -53.16
CA LEU A 339 35.44 1.34 -53.06
C LEU A 339 35.19 0.43 -54.25
N LEU A 340 33.95 0.29 -54.69
CA LEU A 340 33.60 -0.45 -55.93
C LEU A 340 34.30 0.10 -57.16
N ILE A 341 34.43 1.45 -57.27
CA ILE A 341 35.11 2.10 -58.38
C ILE A 341 36.61 1.83 -58.31
N ILE A 342 37.26 2.02 -57.16
CA ILE A 342 38.70 1.79 -56.98
C ILE A 342 39.07 0.30 -57.23
N GLY A 343 38.32 -0.60 -56.54
CA GLY A 343 38.52 -2.04 -56.73
C GLY A 343 38.22 -2.51 -58.15
N GLY A 344 37.23 -1.93 -58.83
CA GLY A 344 36.88 -2.17 -60.23
C GLY A 344 37.97 -1.77 -61.20
N PHE A 345 38.53 -0.57 -61.04
CA PHE A 345 39.67 -0.15 -61.87
C PHE A 345 40.90 -0.97 -61.61
N ALA A 346 41.26 -1.29 -60.38
CA ALA A 346 42.38 -2.13 -60.04
C ALA A 346 42.26 -3.53 -60.67
N ARG A 347 41.10 -4.17 -60.57
CA ARG A 347 40.77 -5.48 -61.21
C ARG A 347 40.85 -5.40 -62.72
N SER A 348 40.38 -4.29 -63.32
CA SER A 348 40.47 -4.10 -64.78
C SER A 348 41.96 -3.98 -65.29
N LEU A 349 42.77 -3.24 -64.54
CA LEU A 349 44.19 -3.10 -64.84
C LEU A 349 44.93 -4.44 -64.64
N LEU A 350 44.61 -5.20 -63.61
CA LEU A 350 45.19 -6.52 -63.30
C LEU A 350 44.96 -7.54 -64.43
N LYS A 351 43.86 -7.47 -65.13
CA LYS A 351 43.57 -8.33 -66.30
C LYS A 351 44.43 -8.04 -67.50
N ASN A 352 44.93 -6.81 -67.62
CA ASN A 352 45.68 -6.35 -68.82
C ASN A 352 47.20 -6.23 -68.60
N ILE A 353 47.69 -6.59 -67.39
CA ILE A 353 49.13 -6.50 -67.06
C ILE A 353 49.78 -7.87 -67.13
N GLU A 354 51.09 -7.92 -67.58
CA GLU A 354 51.85 -9.16 -67.68
C GLU A 354 52.16 -9.77 -66.29
N ALA A 355 52.28 -11.09 -66.20
CA ALA A 355 52.49 -11.82 -64.98
C ALA A 355 53.76 -11.40 -64.19
N ASN A 356 54.79 -10.89 -64.88
CA ASN A 356 56.06 -10.46 -64.28
C ASN A 356 56.18 -8.93 -64.07
N ASP A 357 55.15 -8.14 -64.30
CA ASP A 357 55.23 -6.70 -64.10
C ASP A 357 55.22 -6.38 -62.57
N PRO A 358 56.19 -5.62 -62.04
CA PRO A 358 56.27 -5.25 -60.64
C PRO A 358 55.08 -4.48 -60.14
N LYS A 359 54.27 -3.89 -61.01
CA LYS A 359 53.03 -3.18 -60.66
C LYS A 359 51.89 -4.13 -60.31
N ARG A 360 52.01 -5.41 -60.63
CA ARG A 360 50.97 -6.42 -60.35
C ARG A 360 50.68 -6.58 -58.83
N GLU A 361 51.76 -6.64 -58.05
CA GLU A 361 51.69 -6.76 -56.61
C GLU A 361 50.95 -5.59 -55.97
N TYR A 362 51.15 -4.34 -56.43
CA TYR A 362 50.44 -3.16 -55.97
C TYR A 362 48.92 -3.22 -56.30
N LEU A 363 48.63 -3.69 -57.54
CA LEU A 363 47.21 -3.80 -57.94
C LEU A 363 46.49 -4.92 -57.22
N GLU A 364 47.12 -6.04 -56.95
CA GLU A 364 46.59 -7.13 -56.12
C GLU A 364 46.36 -6.65 -54.70
N SER A 365 47.29 -5.89 -54.14
CA SER A 365 47.12 -5.27 -52.82
C SER A 365 45.94 -4.32 -52.78
N ILE A 366 45.74 -3.44 -53.77
CA ILE A 366 44.61 -2.52 -53.86
C ILE A 366 43.29 -3.29 -53.98
N VAL A 367 43.25 -4.38 -54.77
CA VAL A 367 42.00 -5.19 -54.89
C VAL A 367 41.67 -5.89 -53.60
N ASN A 368 42.68 -6.44 -52.92
CA ASN A 368 42.46 -7.10 -51.63
C ASN A 368 42.01 -6.13 -50.55
N GLU A 369 42.61 -4.92 -50.46
CA GLU A 369 42.26 -3.91 -49.49
C GLU A 369 40.83 -3.33 -49.74
N ALA A 370 40.48 -3.08 -51.03
CA ALA A 370 39.13 -2.65 -51.39
C ALA A 370 38.08 -3.70 -50.99
N LYS A 371 38.36 -4.98 -51.22
CA LYS A 371 37.50 -6.09 -50.83
C LYS A 371 37.35 -6.17 -49.30
N GLN A 372 38.44 -6.06 -48.57
CA GLN A 372 38.45 -6.10 -47.12
C GLN A 372 37.62 -4.95 -46.52
N LEU A 373 37.71 -3.73 -47.11
CA LEU A 373 36.89 -2.61 -46.69
C LEU A 373 35.41 -2.79 -47.04
N GLU A 374 35.08 -3.44 -48.19
CA GLU A 374 33.70 -3.83 -48.53
C GLU A 374 33.12 -4.79 -47.47
N ASP A 375 33.89 -5.81 -47.08
CA ASP A 375 33.48 -6.81 -46.09
C ASP A 375 33.24 -6.18 -44.71
N VAL A 376 34.14 -5.30 -44.23
CA VAL A 376 33.95 -4.52 -42.98
C VAL A 376 32.70 -3.64 -43.01
N LEU A 377 32.44 -3.01 -44.15
CA LEU A 377 31.30 -2.14 -44.33
C LEU A 377 29.97 -2.91 -44.27
N GLU A 378 29.97 -4.12 -44.86
CA GLU A 378 28.82 -5.03 -44.78
C GLU A 378 28.55 -5.51 -43.36
N GLU A 379 29.63 -5.78 -42.61
CA GLU A 379 29.54 -6.14 -41.18
C GLU A 379 28.92 -5.02 -40.34
N VAL A 380 29.35 -3.76 -40.55
CA VAL A 380 28.82 -2.59 -39.86
C VAL A 380 27.35 -2.35 -40.22
N LEU A 381 26.95 -2.58 -41.48
CA LEU A 381 25.54 -2.50 -41.90
C LEU A 381 24.69 -3.58 -41.25
N ASN A 382 25.15 -4.82 -41.24
CA ASN A 382 24.46 -5.93 -40.61
C ASN A 382 24.31 -5.71 -39.10
N TYR A 383 25.31 -5.08 -38.45
CA TYR A 383 25.19 -4.66 -37.05
C TYR A 383 24.05 -3.62 -36.84
N SER A 384 23.95 -2.66 -37.75
CA SER A 384 22.90 -1.63 -37.70
C SER A 384 21.50 -2.21 -37.94
N ASP A 385 21.33 -3.11 -38.90
CA ASP A 385 20.05 -3.77 -39.21
C ASP A 385 19.65 -4.80 -38.12
N SER A 386 20.62 -5.34 -37.38
CA SER A 386 20.39 -6.28 -36.28
C SER A 386 19.77 -5.65 -35.04
N LEU A 387 19.59 -4.32 -34.99
CA LEU A 387 19.05 -3.61 -33.82
C LEU A 387 17.60 -3.97 -33.53
N TYR A 388 16.80 -4.40 -34.51
CA TYR A 388 15.39 -4.78 -34.35
C TYR A 388 15.09 -6.08 -35.12
N PRO A 389 15.08 -7.25 -34.45
CA PRO A 389 14.71 -8.50 -35.11
C PRO A 389 13.24 -8.50 -35.53
N VAL A 390 12.98 -8.78 -36.80
CA VAL A 390 11.62 -9.00 -37.32
C VAL A 390 11.37 -10.51 -37.26
N LYS A 391 10.88 -10.97 -36.10
CA LYS A 391 10.64 -12.40 -35.85
C LYS A 391 9.34 -12.85 -36.51
N ASP A 392 9.39 -14.02 -37.17
CA ASP A 392 8.24 -14.74 -37.70
C ASP A 392 8.51 -16.26 -37.61
N MET A 393 7.51 -17.07 -37.94
CA MET A 393 7.60 -18.53 -37.90
C MET A 393 8.30 -19.06 -39.14
N TRP A 394 9.49 -19.68 -39.00
CA TRP A 394 10.30 -20.17 -40.09
C TRP A 394 10.75 -21.62 -39.92
N ASP A 395 10.89 -22.32 -41.05
CA ASP A 395 11.48 -23.67 -41.12
C ASP A 395 13.01 -23.56 -41.02
N VAL A 396 13.57 -24.08 -39.92
CA VAL A 396 15.01 -24.06 -39.64
C VAL A 396 15.78 -24.93 -40.62
N ASN A 397 15.24 -26.09 -41.03
CA ASN A 397 15.89 -26.98 -41.99
C ASN A 397 15.98 -26.33 -43.37
N HIS A 398 14.93 -25.62 -43.79
CA HIS A 398 14.97 -24.85 -45.04
C HIS A 398 16.05 -23.75 -44.99
N LEU A 399 16.14 -23.02 -43.84
CA LEU A 399 17.15 -21.99 -43.65
C LEU A 399 18.57 -22.55 -43.71
N VAL A 400 18.90 -23.61 -42.96
CA VAL A 400 20.20 -24.26 -42.96
C VAL A 400 20.56 -24.76 -44.36
N THR A 401 19.64 -25.43 -45.05
CA THR A 401 19.85 -25.96 -46.42
C THR A 401 20.12 -24.83 -47.41
N ALA A 402 19.42 -23.69 -47.29
CA ALA A 402 19.62 -22.53 -48.17
C ALA A 402 21.04 -21.95 -48.01
N VAL A 403 21.48 -21.77 -46.74
CA VAL A 403 22.85 -21.27 -46.46
C VAL A 403 23.93 -22.23 -46.89
N CYS A 404 23.76 -23.55 -46.69
CA CYS A 404 24.71 -24.56 -47.16
C CYS A 404 24.89 -24.53 -48.70
N ARG A 405 23.76 -24.35 -49.42
CA ARG A 405 23.79 -24.26 -50.91
C ARG A 405 24.50 -23.00 -51.39
N GLU A 406 24.33 -21.89 -50.71
CA GLU A 406 25.01 -20.62 -51.02
C GLU A 406 26.53 -20.74 -50.90
N LEU A 407 27.05 -21.48 -49.91
CA LEU A 407 28.47 -21.66 -49.64
C LEU A 407 29.13 -22.76 -50.45
N GLN A 408 28.39 -23.50 -51.28
CA GLN A 408 28.89 -24.68 -52.02
C GLN A 408 30.09 -24.37 -52.93
N GLY A 409 30.15 -23.17 -53.55
CA GLY A 409 31.28 -22.75 -54.39
C GLY A 409 32.61 -22.56 -53.63
N GLY A 410 32.57 -22.21 -52.34
CA GLY A 410 33.74 -22.09 -51.48
C GLY A 410 34.30 -23.42 -50.99
N LEU A 411 33.46 -24.45 -50.84
CA LEU A 411 33.85 -25.78 -50.35
C LEU A 411 34.80 -26.49 -51.28
N GLU A 412 34.61 -26.40 -52.63
CA GLU A 412 35.47 -27.04 -53.65
C GLU A 412 36.88 -26.48 -53.62
N GLN A 413 37.05 -25.17 -53.38
CA GLN A 413 38.36 -24.52 -53.32
C GLN A 413 39.19 -24.97 -52.09
N HIS A 414 38.47 -25.23 -50.93
CA HIS A 414 39.15 -25.63 -49.69
C HIS A 414 39.16 -27.16 -49.46
N ARG A 415 38.65 -27.98 -50.40
CA ARG A 415 38.51 -29.43 -50.27
C ARG A 415 37.70 -29.88 -49.03
N ILE A 416 36.67 -29.16 -48.75
CA ILE A 416 35.78 -29.40 -47.60
C ILE A 416 34.45 -30.00 -48.10
N THR A 417 33.86 -30.89 -47.29
CA THR A 417 32.53 -31.46 -47.55
C THR A 417 31.60 -31.15 -46.38
N PHE A 418 30.33 -30.86 -46.67
CA PHE A 418 29.29 -30.78 -45.64
C PHE A 418 28.66 -32.16 -45.41
N SER A 419 28.58 -32.59 -44.14
CA SER A 419 27.76 -33.70 -43.70
C SER A 419 26.53 -33.11 -42.99
N VAL A 420 25.37 -33.20 -43.64
CA VAL A 420 24.15 -32.53 -43.16
C VAL A 420 23.14 -33.58 -42.71
N GLU A 421 22.85 -33.62 -41.40
CA GLU A 421 21.90 -34.54 -40.79
C GLU A 421 20.78 -33.73 -40.08
N LEU A 422 19.70 -33.46 -40.80
CA LEU A 422 18.57 -32.66 -40.29
C LEU A 422 17.42 -33.57 -39.88
N ALA A 423 16.86 -33.34 -38.69
CA ALA A 423 15.69 -34.07 -38.22
C ALA A 423 14.48 -33.83 -39.12
N SER A 424 13.77 -34.89 -39.50
CA SER A 424 12.72 -34.86 -40.52
C SER A 424 11.42 -34.15 -40.10
N ALA A 425 11.19 -33.92 -38.81
CA ALA A 425 9.94 -33.34 -38.27
C ALA A 425 10.28 -32.30 -37.17
N LEU A 426 10.80 -31.14 -37.58
CA LEU A 426 10.97 -30.01 -36.66
C LEU A 426 9.77 -29.07 -36.75
N PRO A 427 9.32 -28.52 -35.61
CA PRO A 427 8.36 -27.40 -35.59
C PRO A 427 8.96 -26.15 -36.24
N LEU A 428 8.15 -25.16 -36.55
CA LEU A 428 8.62 -23.85 -36.99
C LEU A 428 9.25 -23.11 -35.81
N ALA A 429 10.35 -22.38 -36.03
CA ALA A 429 10.99 -21.51 -35.04
C ALA A 429 10.54 -20.07 -35.17
N TYR A 430 10.37 -19.38 -34.03
CA TYR A 430 10.02 -17.96 -34.01
C TYR A 430 11.27 -17.09 -34.01
N ILE A 431 11.78 -16.78 -35.22
CA ILE A 431 13.07 -16.16 -35.47
C ILE A 431 13.03 -15.11 -36.59
N ASP A 432 14.02 -14.21 -36.60
CA ASP A 432 14.30 -13.40 -37.79
C ASP A 432 15.17 -14.20 -38.79
N TYR A 433 14.56 -14.60 -39.91
CA TYR A 433 15.19 -15.41 -40.92
C TYR A 433 16.53 -14.82 -41.40
N LYS A 434 16.58 -13.52 -41.73
CA LYS A 434 17.77 -12.87 -42.29
C LYS A 434 18.91 -12.85 -41.28
N GLN A 435 18.64 -12.55 -40.04
CA GLN A 435 19.64 -12.44 -38.98
C GLN A 435 20.18 -13.83 -38.59
N ILE A 436 19.32 -14.84 -38.48
CA ILE A 436 19.78 -16.22 -38.19
C ILE A 436 20.50 -16.82 -39.37
N ALA A 437 20.07 -16.57 -40.61
CA ALA A 437 20.81 -16.98 -41.82
C ALA A 437 22.21 -16.35 -41.88
N PHE A 438 22.31 -15.06 -41.50
CA PHE A 438 23.61 -14.39 -41.37
C PHE A 438 24.52 -15.08 -40.34
N CYS A 439 23.99 -15.39 -39.13
CA CYS A 439 24.78 -16.08 -38.10
C CYS A 439 25.26 -17.45 -38.57
N ILE A 440 24.41 -18.27 -39.18
CA ILE A 440 24.78 -19.60 -39.68
C ILE A 440 25.81 -19.46 -40.82
N ARG A 441 25.64 -18.52 -41.75
CA ARG A 441 26.59 -18.24 -42.82
C ARG A 441 27.95 -17.85 -42.26
N THR A 442 27.99 -16.97 -41.29
CA THR A 442 29.24 -16.50 -40.65
C THR A 442 29.94 -17.63 -39.92
N ILE A 443 29.22 -18.47 -39.17
CA ILE A 443 29.80 -19.63 -38.48
C ILE A 443 30.37 -20.62 -39.49
N LEU A 444 29.63 -20.97 -40.55
CA LEU A 444 30.12 -21.88 -41.59
C LEU A 444 31.31 -21.30 -42.38
N GLY A 445 31.28 -20.01 -42.70
CA GLY A 445 32.42 -19.31 -43.34
C GLY A 445 33.68 -19.39 -42.49
N ASN A 446 33.55 -19.09 -41.18
CA ASN A 446 34.66 -19.22 -40.24
C ASN A 446 35.19 -20.67 -40.14
N SER A 447 34.28 -21.66 -40.09
CA SER A 447 34.67 -23.08 -40.10
C SER A 447 35.38 -23.51 -41.39
N ILE A 448 35.01 -22.93 -42.53
CA ILE A 448 35.69 -23.17 -43.82
C ILE A 448 37.10 -22.57 -43.83
N GLU A 449 37.27 -21.32 -43.40
CA GLU A 449 38.54 -20.62 -43.35
C GLU A 449 39.55 -21.26 -42.38
N ASN A 450 39.08 -21.81 -41.26
CA ASN A 450 39.89 -22.44 -40.22
C ASN A 450 40.36 -23.86 -40.60
N GLN A 451 39.84 -24.46 -41.68
CA GLN A 451 40.24 -25.80 -42.16
C GLN A 451 41.21 -25.70 -43.35
N THR A 452 42.47 -25.44 -43.09
CA THR A 452 43.50 -25.27 -44.14
C THR A 452 43.93 -26.57 -44.90
N GLY A 453 43.55 -27.75 -44.37
CA GLY A 453 43.90 -29.05 -44.91
C GLY A 453 42.76 -29.82 -45.61
N GLY A 454 41.62 -29.25 -45.77
CA GLY A 454 40.38 -29.94 -46.13
C GLY A 454 39.76 -30.70 -44.96
N GLY A 455 38.58 -31.23 -45.12
CA GLY A 455 37.89 -31.94 -44.05
C GLY A 455 36.37 -31.97 -44.20
N THR A 456 35.66 -32.30 -43.11
CA THR A 456 34.21 -32.36 -43.09
C THR A 456 33.66 -31.43 -42.02
N ILE A 457 32.69 -30.60 -42.40
CA ILE A 457 31.89 -29.83 -41.46
C ILE A 457 30.56 -30.56 -41.27
N GLN A 458 30.27 -30.93 -40.01
CA GLN A 458 29.03 -31.63 -39.67
C GLN A 458 27.98 -30.59 -39.24
N ILE A 459 26.76 -30.71 -39.75
CA ILE A 459 25.66 -29.83 -39.46
C ILE A 459 24.44 -30.70 -39.07
N ASN A 460 24.02 -30.61 -37.82
CA ASN A 460 22.95 -31.40 -37.30
C ASN A 460 21.82 -30.50 -36.80
N SER A 461 20.57 -30.92 -36.99
CA SER A 461 19.41 -30.30 -36.30
C SER A 461 18.63 -31.35 -35.54
N ARG A 462 18.17 -31.00 -34.34
CA ARG A 462 17.35 -31.86 -33.51
C ARG A 462 16.39 -31.03 -32.63
N LEU A 463 15.37 -31.69 -32.10
CA LEU A 463 14.45 -31.09 -31.13
C LEU A 463 14.90 -31.51 -29.72
N GLU A 464 15.13 -30.56 -28.85
CA GLU A 464 15.41 -30.77 -27.42
C GLU A 464 14.37 -30.02 -26.60
N GLY A 465 13.38 -30.74 -26.05
CA GLY A 465 12.26 -30.11 -25.38
C GLY A 465 11.41 -29.25 -26.32
N ASP A 466 11.29 -27.97 -26.03
CA ASP A 466 10.59 -26.99 -26.88
C ASP A 466 11.56 -26.21 -27.82
N ASP A 467 12.87 -26.50 -27.78
CA ASP A 467 13.87 -25.80 -28.58
C ASP A 467 14.37 -26.65 -29.73
N ILE A 468 14.59 -26.01 -30.87
CA ILE A 468 15.29 -26.57 -32.00
C ILE A 468 16.77 -26.25 -31.81
N VAL A 469 17.59 -27.28 -31.73
CA VAL A 469 19.04 -27.15 -31.60
C VAL A 469 19.71 -27.38 -32.95
N VAL A 470 20.51 -26.41 -33.36
CA VAL A 470 21.37 -26.53 -34.55
C VAL A 470 22.82 -26.62 -34.07
N ASP A 471 23.47 -27.75 -34.40
CA ASP A 471 24.88 -27.99 -34.09
C ASP A 471 25.71 -27.89 -35.40
N ILE A 472 26.78 -27.13 -35.37
CA ILE A 472 27.78 -27.02 -36.44
C ILE A 472 29.10 -27.41 -35.83
N THR A 473 29.73 -28.49 -36.36
CA THR A 473 31.02 -29.00 -35.85
C THR A 473 32.03 -29.03 -36.98
N ASP A 474 33.16 -28.38 -36.79
CA ASP A 474 34.31 -28.43 -37.71
C ASP A 474 35.46 -29.24 -37.10
N ALA A 475 36.41 -29.64 -37.95
CA ALA A 475 37.65 -30.32 -37.60
C ALA A 475 38.89 -29.39 -37.73
N GLY A 476 38.66 -28.09 -37.62
CA GLY A 476 39.69 -27.07 -37.75
C GLY A 476 40.57 -26.91 -36.50
N THR A 477 41.23 -25.77 -36.40
CA THR A 477 42.07 -25.43 -35.23
C THR A 477 41.18 -25.10 -34.03
N ASP A 478 41.51 -25.67 -32.86
CA ASP A 478 40.80 -25.41 -31.63
C ASP A 478 40.91 -23.91 -31.21
N LEU A 479 39.80 -23.31 -30.82
CA LEU A 479 39.78 -21.95 -30.30
C LEU A 479 40.34 -21.93 -28.88
N SER A 480 41.45 -21.17 -28.66
CA SER A 480 41.99 -21.01 -27.31
C SER A 480 40.96 -20.39 -26.34
N PRO A 481 41.05 -20.65 -25.04
CA PRO A 481 40.16 -20.03 -24.04
C PRO A 481 40.15 -18.50 -24.14
N GLU A 482 41.29 -17.88 -24.40
CA GLU A 482 41.44 -16.44 -24.58
C GLU A 482 40.72 -15.95 -25.84
N ALA A 483 40.78 -16.70 -26.95
CA ALA A 483 40.07 -16.38 -28.19
C ALA A 483 38.55 -16.44 -27.99
N ARG A 484 38.04 -17.40 -27.20
CA ARG A 484 36.61 -17.50 -26.83
C ARG A 484 36.16 -16.33 -26.01
N GLU A 485 36.95 -15.87 -25.03
CA GLU A 485 36.63 -14.71 -24.19
C GLU A 485 36.66 -13.40 -25.00
N GLN A 486 37.59 -13.26 -25.94
CA GLN A 486 37.66 -12.11 -26.82
C GLN A 486 36.51 -12.02 -27.84
N LEU A 487 35.90 -13.14 -28.23
CA LEU A 487 34.69 -13.18 -29.06
C LEU A 487 33.47 -12.61 -28.34
N THR A 488 33.53 -12.34 -27.03
CA THR A 488 32.45 -11.71 -26.28
C THR A 488 32.42 -10.18 -26.38
N ILE A 489 33.51 -9.54 -26.88
CA ILE A 489 33.65 -8.08 -26.91
C ILE A 489 33.53 -7.59 -28.37
N PRO A 490 32.41 -6.92 -28.75
CA PRO A 490 32.26 -6.36 -30.09
C PRO A 490 33.36 -5.31 -30.38
N PHE A 491 33.98 -5.35 -31.58
CA PHE A 491 34.95 -4.36 -32.05
C PHE A 491 36.22 -4.21 -31.18
N SER A 492 36.72 -5.28 -30.59
CA SER A 492 37.99 -5.25 -29.86
C SER A 492 39.15 -4.96 -30.82
N ALA A 493 39.88 -3.87 -30.56
CA ALA A 493 41.00 -3.41 -31.38
C ALA A 493 42.23 -4.36 -31.41
N ALA A 494 42.19 -5.47 -30.67
CA ALA A 494 43.28 -6.45 -30.54
C ALA A 494 43.27 -7.54 -31.64
N GLN A 495 42.18 -7.64 -32.40
CA GLN A 495 42.08 -8.59 -33.52
C GLN A 495 42.20 -7.80 -34.83
N GLY A 496 43.18 -8.16 -35.68
CA GLY A 496 43.22 -7.69 -37.05
C GLY A 496 41.84 -7.94 -37.70
N LEU A 497 41.39 -7.06 -38.57
CA LEU A 497 40.16 -7.11 -39.34
C LEU A 497 39.98 -8.48 -40.01
N GLY A 498 39.33 -9.44 -39.35
CA GLY A 498 39.17 -10.83 -39.81
C GLY A 498 37.98 -11.53 -39.10
N SER A 499 37.84 -12.84 -39.33
CA SER A 499 36.71 -13.71 -38.94
C SER A 499 36.24 -13.62 -37.45
N GLY A 500 37.08 -13.12 -36.55
CA GLY A 500 36.73 -12.97 -35.13
C GLY A 500 35.69 -11.89 -34.84
N ALA A 501 35.68 -10.80 -35.60
CA ALA A 501 34.71 -9.71 -35.41
C ALA A 501 33.30 -10.15 -35.84
N ALA A 502 33.20 -10.94 -36.91
CA ALA A 502 31.93 -11.46 -37.41
C ALA A 502 31.24 -12.44 -36.44
N LEU A 503 32.01 -13.29 -35.70
CA LEU A 503 31.45 -14.18 -34.67
C LEU A 503 30.94 -13.41 -33.43
N SER A 504 31.62 -12.32 -33.05
CA SER A 504 31.13 -11.46 -31.93
C SER A 504 29.79 -10.77 -32.27
N LEU A 505 29.63 -10.40 -33.55
CA LEU A 505 28.35 -9.89 -34.05
C LEU A 505 27.26 -10.96 -34.02
N CYS A 506 27.58 -12.20 -34.44
CA CYS A 506 26.64 -13.33 -34.33
C CYS A 506 26.15 -13.53 -32.89
N LYS A 507 27.07 -13.51 -31.92
CA LYS A 507 26.70 -13.58 -30.50
C LYS A 507 25.78 -12.45 -30.10
N THR A 508 26.07 -11.21 -30.47
CA THR A 508 25.23 -10.05 -30.18
C THR A 508 23.84 -10.19 -30.79
N ILE A 509 23.72 -10.70 -32.00
CA ILE A 509 22.44 -10.97 -32.67
C ILE A 509 21.65 -12.04 -31.91
N LEU A 510 22.29 -13.16 -31.56
CA LEU A 510 21.65 -14.27 -30.86
C LEU A 510 21.21 -13.87 -29.45
N ASP A 511 22.04 -13.16 -28.69
CA ASP A 511 21.71 -12.61 -27.37
C ASP A 511 20.50 -11.67 -27.42
N ARG A 512 20.37 -10.82 -28.45
CA ARG A 512 19.21 -9.94 -28.66
C ARG A 512 17.94 -10.68 -29.03
N HIS A 513 18.09 -11.82 -29.69
CA HIS A 513 16.97 -12.72 -29.92
C HIS A 513 16.52 -13.47 -28.65
N GLY A 514 17.32 -13.41 -27.57
CA GLY A 514 17.12 -14.23 -26.37
C GLY A 514 17.52 -15.70 -26.60
N LEU A 515 18.41 -15.96 -27.60
CA LEU A 515 18.83 -17.30 -28.00
C LEU A 515 20.14 -17.68 -27.32
N ALA A 516 20.22 -18.94 -26.86
CA ALA A 516 21.46 -19.45 -26.32
C ALA A 516 22.42 -19.82 -27.48
N PHE A 517 23.67 -19.32 -27.37
CA PHE A 517 24.76 -19.63 -28.27
C PHE A 517 25.97 -20.10 -27.48
N GLU A 518 26.41 -21.31 -27.76
CA GLU A 518 27.51 -21.98 -27.06
C GLU A 518 28.59 -22.40 -28.06
N MET A 519 29.85 -22.38 -27.61
CA MET A 519 31.02 -22.85 -28.38
C MET A 519 31.83 -23.80 -27.51
N GLU A 520 32.05 -24.99 -28.01
CA GLU A 520 32.78 -26.07 -27.32
C GLU A 520 33.95 -26.54 -28.15
N SER A 521 35.07 -26.92 -27.50
CA SER A 521 36.17 -27.64 -28.16
C SER A 521 35.83 -29.11 -28.31
N VAL A 522 36.16 -29.68 -29.45
CA VAL A 522 35.96 -31.11 -29.71
C VAL A 522 37.23 -31.88 -29.31
N ALA A 523 37.08 -33.05 -28.67
CA ALA A 523 38.19 -33.85 -28.15
C ALA A 523 39.18 -34.31 -29.23
N GLU A 524 38.74 -34.44 -30.48
CA GLU A 524 39.56 -34.83 -31.66
C GLU A 524 40.14 -33.61 -32.40
N GLY A 525 39.99 -32.41 -31.88
CA GLY A 525 40.34 -31.13 -32.50
C GLY A 525 39.14 -30.50 -33.23
N GLY A 526 39.09 -29.15 -33.26
CA GLY A 526 38.04 -28.38 -33.90
C GLY A 526 37.05 -27.75 -32.92
N THR A 527 36.03 -27.08 -33.46
CA THR A 527 35.05 -26.31 -32.70
C THR A 527 33.63 -26.76 -33.01
N ARG A 528 32.80 -26.85 -31.96
CA ARG A 528 31.38 -27.11 -32.06
C ARG A 528 30.63 -25.86 -31.66
N TYR A 529 29.74 -25.38 -32.53
CA TYR A 529 28.86 -24.24 -32.32
C TYR A 529 27.43 -24.77 -32.12
N ILE A 530 26.75 -24.32 -31.06
CA ILE A 530 25.42 -24.76 -30.70
C ILE A 530 24.51 -23.54 -30.66
N ILE A 531 23.43 -23.56 -31.45
CA ILE A 531 22.39 -22.51 -31.45
C ILE A 531 21.07 -23.15 -31.03
N ARG A 532 20.40 -22.57 -30.01
CA ARG A 532 19.08 -23.00 -29.54
C ARG A 532 18.03 -22.00 -30.02
N LEU A 533 17.03 -22.48 -30.77
CA LEU A 533 15.98 -21.68 -31.41
C LEU A 533 14.60 -22.08 -30.82
N PRO A 534 13.78 -21.17 -30.31
CA PRO A 534 12.50 -21.51 -29.72
C PRO A 534 11.47 -21.93 -30.79
N SER A 535 10.75 -23.01 -30.53
CA SER A 535 9.70 -23.51 -31.45
C SER A 535 8.36 -22.82 -31.24
N ARG A 536 8.22 -21.95 -30.24
CA ARG A 536 6.97 -21.24 -29.91
C ARG A 536 7.20 -19.75 -29.81
N LYS A 537 6.14 -18.99 -30.06
CA LYS A 537 6.10 -17.56 -29.76
C LYS A 537 6.08 -17.40 -28.23
N GLU A 538 7.03 -16.70 -27.64
CA GLU A 538 6.94 -16.31 -26.22
C GLU A 538 5.65 -15.51 -26.04
N GLU A 539 4.74 -16.01 -25.21
CA GLU A 539 3.60 -15.21 -24.72
C GLU A 539 4.15 -14.16 -23.77
N SER A 540 4.21 -12.91 -24.24
CA SER A 540 4.68 -11.72 -23.48
C SER A 540 3.59 -11.22 -22.50
#